data_2cebb82dc8c7cb53c3c6c22ca31654da
#
_entry.id   2cebb82dc8c7cb53c3c6c22ca31654da
#
_cell.length_a   1.000
_cell.length_b   1.000
_cell.length_c   1.000
_cell.angle_alpha   90.00
_cell.angle_beta   90.00
_cell.angle_gamma   90.00
#
_symmetry.space_group_name_H-M   'P 1'
#
loop_
_entity.id
_entity.type
_entity.pdbx_description
1 polymer ?
#
loop_
_entity_poly.entity_id
_entity_poly.type
_entity_poly.pdbx_seq_one_letter_code
_entity_poly.pdbx_strand_id
1 'polypeptide(L)'
;MMKENKNLIEDFEERHIKVIVVDPSSEKKYDAMVSLIAKVCGKQNNAKKLKNYYSTKKSKMNSLGTSNKHVYIASKQSIYRPVTPSMFQSTILDMAHVKNAATSIKGVDYPTIALETLLTLNPDMVIMPRNASYSKDSIYNYEFFSSLDIVKNKKIYIMPEVVESWMDPVPSHILASLWLSYVLHPHDYTYENYKKDVIDFYKEFYDFSLDETLITK
;
A
#
# COMPACT_ATOMS: atom_id res chain seq x y z
N MET A 1 19.75 7.55 3.06
CA MET A 1 18.85 8.46 2.33
C MET A 1 19.01 9.93 2.69
N MET A 2 18.99 10.38 3.94
CA MET A 2 19.20 11.82 4.25
C MET A 2 20.63 12.33 3.99
N LYS A 3 21.68 11.51 4.16
CA LYS A 3 23.08 11.94 3.92
C LYS A 3 23.42 12.09 2.43
N GLU A 4 22.87 11.24 1.56
CA GLU A 4 23.12 11.29 0.12
C GLU A 4 22.43 12.48 -0.58
N ASN A 5 21.35 13.00 -0.02
CA ASN A 5 20.61 14.12 -0.59
C ASN A 5 21.04 15.50 -0.06
N LYS A 6 21.99 15.58 0.88
CA LYS A 6 22.42 16.87 1.43
C LYS A 6 23.11 17.73 0.39
N ASN A 7 24.02 17.14 -0.38
CA ASN A 7 24.70 17.83 -1.49
C ASN A 7 23.72 18.29 -2.56
N LEU A 8 22.70 17.45 -2.87
CA LEU A 8 21.68 17.81 -3.86
C LEU A 8 20.84 19.03 -3.43
N ILE A 9 20.51 19.14 -2.12
CA ILE A 9 19.81 20.31 -1.59
C ILE A 9 20.67 21.57 -1.74
N GLU A 10 21.94 21.50 -1.34
CA GLU A 10 22.90 22.59 -1.47
C GLU A 10 23.06 23.04 -2.93
N ASP A 11 23.16 22.09 -3.88
CA ASP A 11 23.27 22.37 -5.32
C ASP A 11 22.03 23.13 -5.88
N PHE A 12 20.82 22.85 -5.37
CA PHE A 12 19.62 23.58 -5.75
C PHE A 12 19.57 24.97 -5.12
N GLU A 13 19.93 25.08 -3.82
CA GLU A 13 19.90 26.35 -3.09
C GLU A 13 20.92 27.35 -3.65
N GLU A 14 22.12 26.90 -4.05
CA GLU A 14 23.10 27.72 -4.76
C GLU A 14 22.56 28.32 -6.07
N ARG A 15 21.61 27.63 -6.70
CA ARG A 15 20.91 28.09 -7.90
C ARG A 15 19.66 28.91 -7.60
N HIS A 16 19.46 29.33 -6.35
CA HIS A 16 18.28 30.05 -5.86
C HIS A 16 16.97 29.28 -6.01
N ILE A 17 17.01 27.95 -6.08
CA ILE A 17 15.85 27.06 -6.11
C ILE A 17 15.53 26.64 -4.67
N LYS A 18 14.36 27.02 -4.18
CA LYS A 18 13.90 26.64 -2.84
C LYS A 18 13.55 25.17 -2.80
N VAL A 19 14.13 24.43 -1.87
CA VAL A 19 13.89 23.00 -1.69
C VAL A 19 12.98 22.77 -0.48
N ILE A 20 11.99 21.90 -0.66
CA ILE A 20 11.12 21.42 0.42
C ILE A 20 11.30 19.92 0.52
N VAL A 21 11.78 19.46 1.67
CA VAL A 21 11.92 18.02 1.94
C VAL A 21 10.66 17.52 2.66
N VAL A 22 10.07 16.47 2.15
CA VAL A 22 8.91 15.79 2.73
C VAL A 22 9.24 14.35 3.09
N ASP A 23 8.61 13.85 4.13
CA ASP A 23 8.79 12.47 4.60
C ASP A 23 7.42 11.80 4.77
N PRO A 24 6.98 10.97 3.82
CA PRO A 24 5.70 10.26 3.90
C PRO A 24 5.82 8.89 4.60
N SER A 25 6.80 8.67 5.47
CA SER A 25 7.09 7.35 6.05
C SER A 25 6.03 6.80 7.03
N SER A 26 5.02 7.61 7.37
CA SER A 26 3.87 7.19 8.18
C SER A 26 2.62 7.95 7.74
N GLU A 27 1.43 7.48 8.13
CA GLU A 27 0.16 8.15 7.81
C GLU A 27 0.16 9.62 8.27
N LYS A 28 0.59 9.90 9.51
CA LYS A 28 0.65 11.26 10.03
C LYS A 28 1.59 12.17 9.21
N LYS A 29 2.74 11.63 8.79
CA LYS A 29 3.70 12.37 7.97
C LYS A 29 3.19 12.56 6.54
N TYR A 30 2.49 11.58 5.99
CA TYR A 30 1.81 11.68 4.71
C TYR A 30 0.76 12.80 4.74
N ASP A 31 -0.09 12.86 5.76
CA ASP A 31 -1.08 13.93 5.94
C ASP A 31 -0.43 15.32 6.04
N ALA A 32 0.71 15.41 6.74
CA ALA A 32 1.48 16.64 6.84
C ALA A 32 2.07 17.05 5.48
N MET A 33 2.61 16.10 4.71
CA MET A 33 3.11 16.30 3.36
C MET A 33 2.01 16.83 2.44
N VAL A 34 0.85 16.17 2.40
CA VAL A 34 -0.30 16.60 1.58
C VAL A 34 -0.73 18.02 1.93
N SER A 35 -0.80 18.33 3.24
CA SER A 35 -1.17 19.66 3.73
C SER A 35 -0.15 20.73 3.32
N LEU A 36 1.14 20.41 3.40
CA LEU A 36 2.23 21.30 3.01
C LEU A 36 2.23 21.57 1.50
N ILE A 37 2.16 20.53 0.68
CA ILE A 37 2.10 20.65 -0.79
C ILE A 37 0.87 21.49 -1.19
N ALA A 38 -0.28 21.19 -0.61
CA ALA A 38 -1.51 21.95 -0.89
C ALA A 38 -1.38 23.45 -0.54
N LYS A 39 -0.70 23.77 0.58
CA LYS A 39 -0.42 25.16 0.97
C LYS A 39 0.49 25.85 -0.03
N VAL A 40 1.57 25.18 -0.46
CA VAL A 40 2.50 25.73 -1.47
C VAL A 40 1.81 25.98 -2.81
N CYS A 41 0.93 25.06 -3.22
CA CYS A 41 0.21 25.13 -4.49
C CYS A 41 -1.09 25.97 -4.41
N GLY A 42 -1.46 26.54 -3.26
CA GLY A 42 -2.73 27.25 -3.09
C GLY A 42 -3.97 26.36 -3.23
N LYS A 43 -3.85 25.04 -2.93
CA LYS A 43 -4.89 24.02 -3.13
C LYS A 43 -5.40 23.38 -1.83
N GLN A 44 -5.48 24.17 -0.75
CA GLN A 44 -5.88 23.69 0.58
C GLN A 44 -7.27 23.02 0.59
N ASN A 45 -8.19 23.50 -0.24
CA ASN A 45 -9.53 22.90 -0.36
C ASN A 45 -9.46 21.47 -0.93
N ASN A 46 -8.55 21.21 -1.87
CA ASN A 46 -8.35 19.88 -2.44
C ASN A 46 -7.78 18.91 -1.38
N ALA A 47 -6.81 19.36 -0.57
CA ALA A 47 -6.30 18.56 0.54
C ALA A 47 -7.39 18.25 1.57
N LYS A 48 -8.24 19.23 1.91
CA LYS A 48 -9.37 19.01 2.81
C LYS A 48 -10.37 17.99 2.24
N LYS A 49 -10.67 18.09 0.93
CA LYS A 49 -11.53 17.14 0.21
C LYS A 49 -10.96 15.72 0.26
N LEU A 50 -9.67 15.55 -0.03
CA LEU A 50 -8.98 14.26 0.06
C LEU A 50 -9.01 13.69 1.48
N LYS A 51 -8.72 14.49 2.49
CA LYS A 51 -8.77 14.09 3.90
C LYS A 51 -10.18 13.63 4.33
N ASN A 52 -11.23 14.33 3.91
CA ASN A 52 -12.61 13.94 4.17
C ASN A 52 -12.96 12.60 3.49
N TYR A 53 -12.50 12.40 2.24
CA TYR A 53 -12.66 11.13 1.54
C TYR A 53 -12.01 9.98 2.33
N TYR A 54 -10.75 10.14 2.73
CA TYR A 54 -10.06 9.15 3.55
C TYR A 54 -10.82 8.84 4.85
N SER A 55 -11.29 9.87 5.55
CA SER A 55 -12.08 9.69 6.80
C SER A 55 -13.36 8.88 6.55
N THR A 56 -14.09 9.20 5.48
CA THR A 56 -15.32 8.47 5.10
C THR A 56 -15.03 7.01 4.76
N LYS A 57 -13.98 6.75 3.97
CA LYS A 57 -13.62 5.37 3.58
C LYS A 57 -13.08 4.56 4.75
N LYS A 58 -12.29 5.18 5.64
CA LYS A 58 -11.86 4.54 6.89
C LYS A 58 -13.05 4.16 7.78
N SER A 59 -14.03 5.05 7.93
CA SER A 59 -15.24 4.73 8.68
C SER A 59 -16.01 3.55 8.07
N LYS A 60 -16.05 3.45 6.74
CA LYS A 60 -16.64 2.30 6.05
C LYS A 60 -15.85 1.02 6.33
N MET A 61 -14.52 1.04 6.20
CA MET A 61 -13.68 -0.13 6.49
C MET A 61 -13.82 -0.57 7.97
N ASN A 62 -13.87 0.38 8.91
CA ASN A 62 -14.12 0.10 10.32
C ASN A 62 -15.43 -0.67 10.56
N SER A 63 -16.49 -0.35 9.80
CA SER A 63 -17.79 -1.04 9.92
C SER A 63 -17.78 -2.47 9.41
N LEU A 64 -16.79 -2.88 8.61
CA LEU A 64 -16.63 -4.26 8.14
C LEU A 64 -16.05 -5.19 9.24
N GLY A 65 -15.49 -4.60 10.31
CA GLY A 65 -14.87 -5.36 11.39
C GLY A 65 -13.41 -5.72 11.14
N THR A 66 -12.83 -6.43 12.10
CA THR A 66 -11.43 -6.85 12.07
C THR A 66 -11.29 -8.27 11.52
N SER A 67 -10.40 -8.48 10.57
CA SER A 67 -10.03 -9.81 10.12
C SER A 67 -8.92 -10.39 11.02
N ASN A 68 -9.06 -11.66 11.41
CA ASN A 68 -8.03 -12.39 12.18
C ASN A 68 -6.88 -12.90 11.30
N LYS A 69 -6.91 -12.65 10.01
CA LYS A 69 -5.87 -13.08 9.07
C LYS A 69 -4.55 -12.35 9.30
N HIS A 70 -3.45 -13.05 9.01
CA HIS A 70 -2.10 -12.49 8.97
C HIS A 70 -1.72 -12.28 7.51
N VAL A 71 -1.62 -11.03 7.08
CA VAL A 71 -1.32 -10.65 5.70
C VAL A 71 0.14 -10.22 5.59
N TYR A 72 0.84 -10.78 4.61
CA TYR A 72 2.22 -10.46 4.29
C TYR A 72 2.27 -9.65 3.00
N ILE A 73 2.79 -8.43 3.04
CA ILE A 73 3.06 -7.64 1.84
C ILE A 73 4.54 -7.81 1.51
N ALA A 74 4.82 -8.33 0.32
CA ALA A 74 6.18 -8.53 -0.17
C ALA A 74 6.70 -7.29 -0.94
N SER A 75 8.03 -7.16 -1.06
CA SER A 75 8.64 -6.11 -1.88
C SER A 75 8.60 -6.45 -3.38
N LYS A 76 8.94 -5.45 -4.21
CA LYS A 76 9.12 -5.63 -5.68
C LYS A 76 10.28 -6.58 -6.02
N GLN A 77 11.31 -6.62 -5.18
CA GLN A 77 12.55 -7.36 -5.45
C GLN A 77 12.46 -8.83 -5.03
N SER A 78 11.76 -9.14 -3.94
CA SER A 78 11.76 -10.50 -3.38
C SER A 78 10.64 -10.72 -2.40
N ILE A 79 10.13 -11.96 -2.35
CA ILE A 79 9.22 -12.43 -1.30
C ILE A 79 9.90 -12.43 0.10
N TYR A 80 11.23 -12.48 0.16
CA TYR A 80 11.99 -12.43 1.40
C TYR A 80 12.17 -11.03 1.98
N ARG A 81 11.54 -10.02 1.40
CA ARG A 81 11.64 -8.63 1.83
C ARG A 81 10.26 -8.06 2.17
N PRO A 82 9.80 -8.25 3.42
CA PRO A 82 8.46 -7.82 3.84
C PRO A 82 8.33 -6.31 4.03
N VAL A 83 7.07 -5.85 3.94
CA VAL A 83 6.64 -4.61 4.55
C VAL A 83 6.56 -4.81 6.07
N THR A 84 7.34 -4.04 6.82
CA THR A 84 7.32 -4.05 8.28
C THR A 84 6.32 -3.05 8.84
N PRO A 85 5.93 -3.14 10.13
CA PRO A 85 5.05 -2.17 10.76
C PRO A 85 5.55 -0.72 10.75
N SER A 86 6.87 -0.51 10.58
CA SER A 86 7.49 0.83 10.54
C SER A 86 7.46 1.48 9.16
N MET A 87 6.94 0.80 8.14
CA MET A 87 6.90 1.29 6.76
C MET A 87 5.53 1.88 6.43
N PHE A 88 5.50 2.88 5.53
CA PHE A 88 4.27 3.51 5.09
C PHE A 88 3.24 2.50 4.54
N GLN A 89 3.69 1.50 3.80
CA GLN A 89 2.84 0.46 3.21
C GLN A 89 2.07 -0.36 4.25
N SER A 90 2.53 -0.40 5.52
CA SER A 90 1.79 -1.06 6.60
C SER A 90 0.43 -0.42 6.85
N THR A 91 0.26 0.87 6.52
CA THR A 91 -1.01 1.57 6.64
C THR A 91 -2.14 0.94 5.82
N ILE A 92 -1.81 0.20 4.75
CA ILE A 92 -2.78 -0.59 3.97
C ILE A 92 -3.47 -1.61 4.88
N LEU A 93 -2.68 -2.32 5.68
CA LEU A 93 -3.17 -3.35 6.59
C LEU A 93 -3.90 -2.73 7.77
N ASP A 94 -3.37 -1.64 8.32
CA ASP A 94 -3.96 -0.93 9.44
C ASP A 94 -5.36 -0.41 9.09
N MET A 95 -5.52 0.23 7.92
CA MET A 95 -6.80 0.74 7.43
C MET A 95 -7.81 -0.37 7.08
N ALA A 96 -7.32 -1.53 6.63
CA ALA A 96 -8.16 -2.70 6.34
C ALA A 96 -8.41 -3.57 7.59
N HIS A 97 -7.96 -3.16 8.77
CA HIS A 97 -8.12 -3.86 10.05
C HIS A 97 -7.68 -5.32 10.01
N VAL A 98 -6.49 -5.56 9.46
CA VAL A 98 -5.89 -6.90 9.35
C VAL A 98 -4.46 -6.89 9.88
N LYS A 99 -4.02 -8.03 10.42
CA LYS A 99 -2.71 -8.15 11.05
C LYS A 99 -1.59 -8.24 10.01
N ASN A 100 -0.51 -7.49 10.22
CA ASN A 100 0.73 -7.65 9.46
C ASN A 100 1.45 -8.94 9.91
N ALA A 101 1.64 -9.90 9.01
CA ALA A 101 2.36 -11.14 9.31
C ALA A 101 3.82 -10.88 9.74
N ALA A 102 4.42 -9.79 9.26
CA ALA A 102 5.79 -9.39 9.58
C ALA A 102 5.90 -8.50 10.84
N THR A 103 4.94 -8.58 11.78
CA THR A 103 4.92 -7.73 12.99
C THR A 103 6.20 -7.84 13.83
N SER A 104 6.85 -9.00 13.88
CA SER A 104 8.10 -9.21 14.61
C SER A 104 9.34 -8.69 13.89
N ILE A 105 9.23 -8.39 12.60
CA ILE A 105 10.35 -7.94 11.76
C ILE A 105 10.54 -6.44 11.92
N LYS A 106 11.78 -6.03 12.20
CA LYS A 106 12.15 -4.62 12.36
C LYS A 106 12.89 -4.11 11.13
N GLY A 107 12.77 -2.81 10.87
CA GLY A 107 13.45 -2.11 9.77
C GLY A 107 12.48 -1.25 8.97
N VAL A 108 13.03 -0.31 8.19
CA VAL A 108 12.25 0.71 7.45
C VAL A 108 12.48 0.66 5.93
N ASP A 109 13.30 -0.28 5.47
CA ASP A 109 13.70 -0.33 4.04
C ASP A 109 13.70 -1.78 3.52
N TYR A 110 12.55 -2.44 3.65
CA TYR A 110 12.35 -3.82 3.20
C TYR A 110 13.48 -4.77 3.66
N PRO A 111 13.62 -5.01 4.96
CA PRO A 111 14.68 -5.88 5.47
C PRO A 111 14.58 -7.28 4.85
N THR A 112 15.72 -7.89 4.57
CA THR A 112 15.75 -9.26 4.07
C THR A 112 15.62 -10.23 5.23
N ILE A 113 14.70 -11.20 5.11
CA ILE A 113 14.52 -12.31 6.04
C ILE A 113 15.00 -13.62 5.43
N ALA A 114 15.35 -14.60 6.29
CA ALA A 114 15.69 -15.94 5.86
C ALA A 114 14.44 -16.74 5.45
N LEU A 115 14.64 -17.82 4.71
CA LEU A 115 13.60 -18.78 4.32
C LEU A 115 12.86 -19.31 5.56
N GLU A 116 13.58 -19.71 6.58
CA GLU A 116 13.05 -20.28 7.83
C GLU A 116 12.15 -19.27 8.56
N THR A 117 12.51 -17.99 8.48
CA THR A 117 11.68 -16.92 9.05
C THR A 117 10.34 -16.83 8.30
N LEU A 118 10.35 -16.85 6.96
CA LEU A 118 9.12 -16.82 6.16
C LEU A 118 8.26 -18.06 6.43
N LEU A 119 8.87 -19.23 6.52
CA LEU A 119 8.17 -20.47 6.87
C LEU A 119 7.55 -20.41 8.27
N THR A 120 8.24 -19.81 9.23
CA THR A 120 7.72 -19.61 10.60
C THR A 120 6.58 -18.59 10.65
N LEU A 121 6.65 -17.51 9.86
CA LEU A 121 5.57 -16.53 9.78
C LEU A 121 4.29 -17.14 9.21
N ASN A 122 4.41 -18.11 8.29
CA ASN A 122 3.31 -18.83 7.64
C ASN A 122 2.04 -17.96 7.45
N PRO A 123 2.09 -16.90 6.64
CA PRO A 123 0.98 -15.98 6.52
C PRO A 123 -0.26 -16.63 5.89
N ASP A 124 -1.45 -16.13 6.21
CA ASP A 124 -2.71 -16.56 5.58
C ASP A 124 -2.85 -16.06 4.13
N MET A 125 -2.16 -14.98 3.81
CA MET A 125 -2.24 -14.31 2.52
C MET A 125 -0.93 -13.58 2.23
N VAL A 126 -0.50 -13.60 0.97
CA VAL A 126 0.61 -12.78 0.45
C VAL A 126 0.08 -11.80 -0.59
N ILE A 127 0.47 -10.55 -0.47
CA ILE A 127 0.24 -9.49 -1.46
C ILE A 127 1.58 -9.16 -2.12
N MET A 128 1.62 -9.26 -3.44
CA MET A 128 2.76 -8.90 -4.28
C MET A 128 2.48 -7.59 -5.01
N PRO A 129 3.47 -6.71 -5.18
CA PRO A 129 3.38 -5.60 -6.13
C PRO A 129 3.16 -6.11 -7.56
N ARG A 130 2.41 -5.37 -8.38
CA ARG A 130 2.14 -5.76 -9.79
C ARG A 130 3.41 -5.91 -10.62
N ASN A 131 4.40 -5.07 -10.36
CA ASN A 131 5.69 -5.04 -11.07
C ASN A 131 6.81 -5.74 -10.26
N ALA A 132 6.48 -6.79 -9.52
CA ALA A 132 7.48 -7.61 -8.85
C ALA A 132 8.43 -8.27 -9.87
N SER A 133 9.72 -8.40 -9.52
CA SER A 133 10.73 -9.07 -10.35
C SER A 133 10.63 -10.60 -10.33
N TYR A 134 9.65 -11.15 -9.65
CA TYR A 134 9.33 -12.57 -9.52
C TYR A 134 7.83 -12.80 -9.73
N SER A 135 7.41 -14.01 -10.03
CA SER A 135 6.03 -14.36 -10.34
C SER A 135 5.35 -15.16 -9.23
N LYS A 136 4.01 -15.22 -9.23
CA LYS A 136 3.27 -16.14 -8.36
C LYS A 136 3.65 -17.60 -8.64
N ASP A 137 3.85 -17.94 -9.91
CA ASP A 137 4.21 -19.31 -10.32
C ASP A 137 5.58 -19.71 -9.78
N SER A 138 6.55 -18.78 -9.75
CA SER A 138 7.85 -19.07 -9.14
C SER A 138 7.76 -19.38 -7.64
N ILE A 139 6.76 -18.80 -6.94
CA ILE A 139 6.49 -19.08 -5.53
C ILE A 139 5.76 -20.42 -5.38
N TYR A 140 4.72 -20.65 -6.19
CA TYR A 140 3.94 -21.91 -6.12
C TYR A 140 4.75 -23.14 -6.48
N ASN A 141 5.72 -23.00 -7.38
CA ASN A 141 6.56 -24.11 -7.84
C ASN A 141 7.85 -24.28 -7.04
N TYR A 142 8.10 -23.42 -6.04
CA TYR A 142 9.29 -23.55 -5.21
C TYR A 142 9.06 -24.59 -4.12
N GLU A 143 9.78 -25.71 -4.20
CA GLU A 143 9.58 -26.88 -3.36
C GLU A 143 9.58 -26.57 -1.86
N PHE A 144 10.50 -25.69 -1.42
CA PHE A 144 10.61 -25.30 -0.01
C PHE A 144 9.39 -24.50 0.51
N PHE A 145 8.53 -23.97 -0.38
CA PHE A 145 7.30 -23.29 0.02
C PHE A 145 6.07 -24.20 0.04
N SER A 146 6.21 -25.48 -0.34
CA SER A 146 5.10 -26.44 -0.42
C SER A 146 4.33 -26.62 0.90
N SER A 147 5.00 -26.39 2.05
CA SER A 147 4.38 -26.44 3.37
C SER A 147 3.56 -25.21 3.74
N LEU A 148 3.76 -24.06 3.08
CA LEU A 148 3.08 -22.81 3.38
C LEU A 148 1.59 -22.87 3.00
N ASP A 149 0.73 -22.33 3.87
CA ASP A 149 -0.71 -22.29 3.65
C ASP A 149 -1.10 -21.42 2.44
N ILE A 150 -0.34 -20.37 2.14
CA ILE A 150 -0.53 -19.53 0.95
C ILE A 150 -0.34 -20.32 -0.37
N VAL A 151 0.54 -21.33 -0.37
CA VAL A 151 0.78 -22.19 -1.54
C VAL A 151 -0.31 -23.25 -1.66
N LYS A 152 -0.62 -23.96 -0.57
CA LYS A 152 -1.69 -24.97 -0.53
C LYS A 152 -3.04 -24.42 -0.93
N ASN A 153 -3.36 -23.21 -0.44
CA ASN A 153 -4.67 -22.56 -0.61
C ASN A 153 -4.69 -21.52 -1.75
N LYS A 154 -3.61 -21.36 -2.51
CA LYS A 154 -3.44 -20.38 -3.60
C LYS A 154 -3.79 -18.93 -3.17
N LYS A 155 -3.31 -18.51 -1.99
CA LYS A 155 -3.60 -17.22 -1.37
C LYS A 155 -2.51 -16.17 -1.63
N ILE A 156 -2.00 -16.11 -2.86
CA ILE A 156 -1.07 -15.09 -3.33
C ILE A 156 -1.80 -14.16 -4.30
N TYR A 157 -1.85 -12.90 -3.96
CA TYR A 157 -2.55 -11.85 -4.70
C TYR A 157 -1.56 -10.84 -5.28
N ILE A 158 -1.91 -10.27 -6.42
CA ILE A 158 -1.18 -9.13 -7.00
C ILE A 158 -1.97 -7.87 -6.65
N MET A 159 -1.30 -6.87 -6.05
CA MET A 159 -1.91 -5.58 -5.75
C MET A 159 -2.41 -4.94 -7.05
N PRO A 160 -3.70 -4.59 -7.15
CA PRO A 160 -4.19 -3.83 -8.28
C PRO A 160 -3.48 -2.47 -8.40
N GLU A 161 -3.22 -2.07 -9.63
CA GLU A 161 -2.71 -0.75 -9.99
C GLU A 161 -3.43 -0.32 -11.27
N VAL A 162 -3.87 0.91 -11.33
CA VAL A 162 -4.55 1.40 -12.53
C VAL A 162 -3.75 2.50 -13.20
N VAL A 163 -3.47 3.59 -12.49
CA VAL A 163 -2.73 4.75 -13.00
C VAL A 163 -1.36 4.84 -12.35
N GLU A 164 -1.29 4.47 -11.07
CA GLU A 164 -0.11 4.57 -10.24
C GLU A 164 -0.08 3.44 -9.21
N SER A 165 1.07 3.21 -8.60
CA SER A 165 1.20 2.19 -7.55
C SER A 165 0.49 2.63 -6.28
N TRP A 166 -0.53 1.90 -5.87
CA TRP A 166 -1.26 2.14 -4.63
C TRP A 166 -0.45 1.79 -3.37
N MET A 167 0.71 1.18 -3.53
CA MET A 167 1.65 0.93 -2.44
C MET A 167 2.56 2.14 -2.15
N ASP A 168 2.58 3.13 -3.03
CA ASP A 168 3.36 4.35 -2.86
C ASP A 168 2.56 5.43 -2.08
N PRO A 169 3.21 6.46 -1.50
CA PRO A 169 2.53 7.53 -0.78
C PRO A 169 1.89 8.55 -1.74
N VAL A 170 0.87 8.11 -2.43
CA VAL A 170 0.07 8.84 -3.43
C VAL A 170 -1.38 8.99 -2.96
N PRO A 171 -2.17 9.92 -3.52
CA PRO A 171 -3.57 10.10 -3.11
C PRO A 171 -4.43 8.85 -3.24
N SER A 172 -4.15 7.97 -4.21
CA SER A 172 -4.87 6.72 -4.44
C SER A 172 -4.47 5.56 -3.52
N HIS A 173 -3.52 5.76 -2.61
CA HIS A 173 -3.05 4.73 -1.66
C HIS A 173 -4.20 4.05 -0.88
N ILE A 174 -5.24 4.81 -0.51
CA ILE A 174 -6.41 4.27 0.19
C ILE A 174 -7.14 3.17 -0.60
N LEU A 175 -7.02 3.18 -1.94
CA LEU A 175 -7.64 2.18 -2.80
C LEU A 175 -7.06 0.77 -2.57
N ALA A 176 -5.78 0.68 -2.17
CA ALA A 176 -5.17 -0.58 -1.75
C ALA A 176 -5.89 -1.19 -0.54
N SER A 177 -6.22 -0.35 0.45
CA SER A 177 -6.94 -0.80 1.65
C SER A 177 -8.39 -1.16 1.35
N LEU A 178 -9.05 -0.43 0.45
CA LEU A 178 -10.40 -0.75 -0.03
C LEU A 178 -10.41 -2.08 -0.80
N TRP A 179 -9.43 -2.30 -1.68
CA TRP A 179 -9.28 -3.57 -2.36
C TRP A 179 -9.09 -4.73 -1.37
N LEU A 180 -8.18 -4.55 -0.40
CA LEU A 180 -7.94 -5.58 0.61
C LEU A 180 -9.19 -5.84 1.45
N SER A 181 -9.96 -4.80 1.80
CA SER A 181 -11.24 -4.93 2.49
C SER A 181 -12.25 -5.75 1.67
N TYR A 182 -12.31 -5.54 0.34
CA TYR A 182 -13.11 -6.38 -0.55
C TYR A 182 -12.66 -7.84 -0.51
N VAL A 183 -11.36 -8.09 -0.60
CA VAL A 183 -10.82 -9.47 -0.58
C VAL A 183 -11.11 -10.18 0.75
N LEU A 184 -11.10 -9.44 1.86
CA LEU A 184 -11.32 -9.99 3.21
C LEU A 184 -12.83 -10.14 3.54
N HIS A 185 -13.68 -9.25 3.05
CA HIS A 185 -15.11 -9.14 3.37
C HIS A 185 -15.99 -9.08 2.11
N PRO A 186 -15.90 -10.05 1.17
CA PRO A 186 -16.54 -9.95 -0.16
C PRO A 186 -18.08 -9.96 -0.11
N HIS A 187 -18.68 -10.39 1.01
CA HIS A 187 -20.15 -10.37 1.19
C HIS A 187 -20.65 -9.01 1.62
N ASP A 188 -19.89 -8.29 2.48
CA ASP A 188 -20.30 -7.01 3.06
C ASP A 188 -19.80 -5.83 2.21
N TYR A 189 -18.67 -6.02 1.52
CA TYR A 189 -18.08 -5.07 0.60
C TYR A 189 -17.75 -5.75 -0.72
N THR A 190 -18.73 -5.74 -1.63
CA THR A 190 -18.68 -6.50 -2.89
C THR A 190 -17.68 -5.91 -3.88
N TYR A 191 -17.33 -6.71 -4.91
CA TYR A 191 -16.51 -6.22 -6.03
C TYR A 191 -17.09 -4.97 -6.70
N GLU A 192 -18.42 -4.92 -6.87
CA GLU A 192 -19.08 -3.75 -7.48
C GLU A 192 -18.95 -2.50 -6.59
N ASN A 193 -19.01 -2.65 -5.26
CA ASN A 193 -18.76 -1.54 -4.35
C ASN A 193 -17.31 -1.03 -4.45
N TYR A 194 -16.34 -1.95 -4.44
CA TYR A 194 -14.92 -1.64 -4.62
C TYR A 194 -14.66 -0.96 -5.96
N LYS A 195 -15.16 -1.54 -7.06
CA LYS A 195 -15.03 -0.99 -8.41
C LYS A 195 -15.57 0.44 -8.49
N LYS A 196 -16.77 0.65 -7.95
CA LYS A 196 -17.37 1.99 -7.86
C LYS A 196 -16.49 2.97 -7.09
N ASP A 197 -15.95 2.56 -5.95
CA ASP A 197 -15.07 3.42 -5.14
C ASP A 197 -13.80 3.81 -5.90
N VAL A 198 -13.23 2.91 -6.72
CA VAL A 198 -12.07 3.21 -7.58
C VAL A 198 -12.43 4.23 -8.67
N ILE A 199 -13.54 4.02 -9.38
CA ILE A 199 -13.98 4.91 -10.45
C ILE A 199 -14.28 6.31 -9.90
N ASP A 200 -15.05 6.39 -8.82
CA ASP A 200 -15.42 7.65 -8.17
C ASP A 200 -14.17 8.41 -7.70
N PHE A 201 -13.15 7.69 -7.16
CA PHE A 201 -11.91 8.30 -6.72
C PHE A 201 -11.16 8.99 -7.87
N TYR A 202 -10.92 8.29 -8.97
CA TYR A 202 -10.20 8.86 -10.10
C TYR A 202 -10.98 9.99 -10.78
N LYS A 203 -12.30 9.89 -10.86
CA LYS A 203 -13.15 10.98 -11.34
C LYS A 203 -13.07 12.22 -10.43
N GLU A 204 -13.07 12.02 -9.11
CA GLU A 204 -13.11 13.10 -8.12
C GLU A 204 -11.79 13.84 -7.97
N PHE A 205 -10.66 13.11 -8.00
CA PHE A 205 -9.34 13.65 -7.66
C PHE A 205 -8.39 13.79 -8.85
N TYR A 206 -8.63 13.06 -9.94
CA TYR A 206 -7.79 13.09 -11.14
C TYR A 206 -8.53 13.62 -12.38
N ASP A 207 -9.84 13.90 -12.24
CA ASP A 207 -10.71 14.50 -13.27
C ASP A 207 -10.71 13.70 -14.60
N PHE A 208 -10.68 12.36 -14.52
CA PHE A 208 -10.89 11.51 -15.69
C PHE A 208 -11.79 10.31 -15.41
N SER A 209 -12.40 9.80 -16.47
CA SER A 209 -13.21 8.57 -16.42
C SER A 209 -12.31 7.37 -16.64
N LEU A 210 -12.27 6.49 -15.64
CA LEU A 210 -11.50 5.27 -15.70
C LEU A 210 -12.24 4.20 -16.53
N ASP A 211 -11.51 3.49 -17.39
CA ASP A 211 -12.01 2.28 -18.03
C ASP A 211 -12.16 1.17 -16.99
N GLU A 212 -13.38 0.72 -16.77
CA GLU A 212 -13.71 -0.32 -15.77
C GLU A 212 -12.98 -1.63 -15.99
N THR A 213 -12.59 -1.94 -17.25
CA THR A 213 -11.84 -3.17 -17.58
C THR A 213 -10.44 -3.22 -17.00
N LEU A 214 -9.89 -2.05 -16.60
CA LEU A 214 -8.59 -1.94 -15.95
C LEU A 214 -8.62 -2.30 -14.47
N ILE A 215 -9.82 -2.36 -13.86
CA ILE A 215 -9.99 -2.67 -12.44
C ILE A 215 -10.03 -4.18 -12.28
N THR A 216 -8.99 -4.73 -11.65
CA THR A 216 -8.86 -6.17 -11.41
C THR A 216 -9.42 -6.59 -10.05
N LYS A 217 -9.88 -7.85 -9.98
CA LYS A 217 -10.35 -8.47 -8.72
C LYS A 217 -9.18 -8.83 -7.81
#